data_3d8070d8bd2c663575a72f981a462e7a
#
_entry.id   3d8070d8bd2c663575a72f981a462e7a
#
_cell.length_a   1.000
_cell.length_b   1.000
_cell.length_c   1.000
_cell.angle_alpha   90.00
_cell.angle_beta   90.00
_cell.angle_gamma   90.00
#
_symmetry.space_group_name_H-M   'P 1'
#
loop_
_entity.id
_entity.type
_entity.pdbx_description
1 polymer ?
#
loop_
_entity_poly.entity_id
_entity_poly.type
_entity_poly.pdbx_seq_one_letter_code
_entity_poly.pdbx_strand_id
1 'polypeptide(L)'
;GAAGDRRGRVSAPGGRRPRCGGRTWIAAGRTGRARQEARRTRDALRPFLRAGARVVGREPSCLLTCRDEFAALLPGEESALLAKQSFLFEELLASDLTAGRIALPFADQGGRVAHLHGHCHQKSFGVMGSVETVLRSVPGLDLRVIESSCCGMAGAFGYRPDTIETSFAMAELSLFPALRAA
;
A
#
# COMPACT_ATOMS: atom_id res chain seq x y z
N GLY A 1 -5.92 -28.15 -0.53
CA GLY A 1 -6.45 -26.87 -0.88
C GLY A 1 -6.62 -26.03 0.37
N ALA A 2 -6.00 -24.84 0.44
CA ALA A 2 -6.22 -23.89 1.53
C ALA A 2 -7.62 -23.28 1.34
N ALA A 3 -8.55 -23.59 2.23
CA ALA A 3 -9.85 -22.94 2.26
C ALA A 3 -9.69 -21.55 2.87
N GLY A 4 -9.85 -20.51 2.05
CA GLY A 4 -10.01 -19.14 2.54
C GLY A 4 -11.34 -19.01 3.26
N ASP A 5 -11.34 -18.39 4.45
CA ASP A 5 -12.58 -18.04 5.11
C ASP A 5 -13.31 -16.94 4.28
N ARG A 6 -14.63 -16.79 4.50
CA ARG A 6 -15.47 -15.78 3.79
C ARG A 6 -15.03 -14.33 4.02
N ARG A 7 -13.95 -14.07 4.75
CA ARG A 7 -13.36 -12.77 5.04
C ARG A 7 -12.02 -12.55 4.31
N GLY A 8 -11.66 -13.40 3.35
CA GLY A 8 -10.43 -13.28 2.56
C GLY A 8 -9.15 -13.45 3.37
N ARG A 9 -9.23 -14.01 4.57
CA ARG A 9 -8.03 -14.31 5.36
C ARG A 9 -7.50 -15.67 4.96
N VAL A 10 -6.32 -15.70 4.36
CA VAL A 10 -5.56 -16.92 4.21
C VAL A 10 -5.05 -17.31 5.60
N SER A 11 -5.74 -18.24 6.25
CA SER A 11 -5.24 -18.90 7.45
C SER A 11 -4.32 -20.02 7.00
N ALA A 12 -3.01 -19.80 7.12
CA ALA A 12 -2.05 -20.89 6.94
C ALA A 12 -2.27 -21.94 8.04
N PRO A 13 -2.58 -23.21 7.72
CA PRO A 13 -2.68 -24.25 8.73
C PRO A 13 -1.33 -24.43 9.40
N GLY A 14 -1.27 -24.28 10.73
CA GLY A 14 -0.08 -24.59 11.54
C GLY A 14 1.11 -23.63 11.43
N GLY A 15 1.03 -22.54 10.66
CA GLY A 15 2.13 -21.60 10.47
C GLY A 15 2.05 -20.36 11.36
N ARG A 16 3.18 -19.83 11.75
CA ARG A 16 3.27 -18.51 12.40
C ARG A 16 2.71 -17.46 11.45
N ARG A 17 1.62 -16.80 11.84
CA ARG A 17 0.99 -15.74 11.04
C ARG A 17 2.02 -14.66 10.70
N PRO A 18 2.17 -14.25 9.44
CA PRO A 18 2.94 -13.06 9.11
C PRO A 18 2.33 -11.88 9.88
N ARG A 19 3.12 -11.21 10.71
CA ARG A 19 2.63 -10.13 11.57
C ARG A 19 2.91 -8.78 10.95
N CYS A 20 4.17 -8.54 10.57
CA CYS A 20 4.62 -7.26 10.04
C CYS A 20 5.78 -7.51 9.08
N GLY A 21 5.82 -6.78 7.97
CA GLY A 21 6.95 -6.79 7.04
C GLY A 21 8.24 -6.13 7.58
N GLY A 22 8.23 -5.69 8.83
CA GLY A 22 9.38 -5.02 9.43
C GLY A 22 9.44 -3.51 9.16
N ARG A 23 8.43 -2.91 8.51
CA ARG A 23 8.41 -1.50 8.14
C ARG A 23 8.69 -0.56 9.31
N THR A 24 8.08 -0.79 10.47
CA THR A 24 8.30 0.01 11.67
C THR A 24 9.75 -0.03 12.14
N TRP A 25 10.40 -1.19 12.03
CA TRP A 25 11.81 -1.34 12.40
C TRP A 25 12.75 -0.66 11.41
N ILE A 26 12.39 -0.68 10.11
CA ILE A 26 13.11 0.06 9.05
C ILE A 26 13.04 1.56 9.37
N ALA A 27 11.83 2.09 9.60
CA ALA A 27 11.62 3.49 9.91
C ALA A 27 12.35 3.95 11.20
N ALA A 28 12.54 3.03 12.16
CA ALA A 28 13.27 3.30 13.38
C ALA A 28 14.80 3.04 13.27
N GLY A 29 15.33 2.74 12.06
CA GLY A 29 16.74 2.44 11.83
C GLY A 29 17.21 1.10 12.41
N ARG A 30 16.29 0.25 12.90
CA ARG A 30 16.61 -1.04 13.52
C ARG A 30 16.69 -2.16 12.48
N THR A 31 17.63 -2.05 11.55
CA THR A 31 17.76 -2.91 10.37
C THR A 31 17.93 -4.40 10.70
N GLY A 32 18.61 -4.74 11.79
CA GLY A 32 18.77 -6.14 12.24
C GLY A 32 17.42 -6.78 12.60
N ARG A 33 16.56 -6.06 13.33
CA ARG A 33 15.18 -6.51 13.64
C ARG A 33 14.29 -6.52 12.39
N ALA A 34 14.41 -5.52 11.55
CA ALA A 34 13.70 -5.46 10.27
C ALA A 34 14.01 -6.70 9.42
N ARG A 35 15.31 -7.06 9.29
CA ARG A 35 15.75 -8.26 8.56
C ARG A 35 15.16 -9.55 9.14
N GLN A 36 15.10 -9.67 10.46
CA GLN A 36 14.53 -10.84 11.12
C GLN A 36 13.02 -10.98 10.82
N GLU A 37 12.26 -9.89 10.93
CA GLU A 37 10.81 -9.89 10.63
C GLU A 37 10.55 -10.11 9.13
N ALA A 38 11.35 -9.49 8.26
CA ALA A 38 11.28 -9.70 6.81
C ALA A 38 11.51 -11.17 6.45
N ARG A 39 12.55 -11.81 7.03
CA ARG A 39 12.81 -13.24 6.83
C ARG A 39 11.64 -14.09 7.27
N ARG A 40 11.08 -13.82 8.46
CA ARG A 40 9.95 -14.57 9.01
C ARG A 40 8.71 -14.45 8.14
N THR A 41 8.43 -13.25 7.63
CA THR A 41 7.29 -12.98 6.75
C THR A 41 7.48 -13.66 5.39
N ARG A 42 8.65 -13.49 4.76
CA ARG A 42 8.99 -14.13 3.48
C ARG A 42 8.87 -15.66 3.58
N ASP A 43 9.45 -16.26 4.61
CA ASP A 43 9.47 -17.71 4.79
C ASP A 43 8.06 -18.28 5.05
N ALA A 44 7.20 -17.52 5.74
CA ALA A 44 5.78 -17.87 5.93
C ALA A 44 4.98 -17.78 4.63
N LEU A 45 5.30 -16.84 3.75
CA LEU A 45 4.62 -16.64 2.46
C LEU A 45 5.15 -17.57 1.35
N ARG A 46 6.40 -18.03 1.47
CA ARG A 46 7.10 -18.84 0.46
C ARG A 46 6.28 -19.98 -0.15
N PRO A 47 5.60 -20.87 0.62
CA PRO A 47 4.87 -21.97 0.01
C PRO A 47 3.70 -21.48 -0.86
N PHE A 48 3.06 -20.37 -0.49
CA PHE A 48 1.98 -19.77 -1.26
C PHE A 48 2.49 -19.10 -2.53
N LEU A 49 3.61 -18.37 -2.43
CA LEU A 49 4.26 -17.71 -3.57
C LEU A 49 4.70 -18.72 -4.63
N ARG A 50 5.29 -19.85 -4.20
CA ARG A 50 5.68 -20.95 -5.10
C ARG A 50 4.48 -21.64 -5.74
N ALA A 51 3.31 -21.61 -5.11
CA ALA A 51 2.05 -22.07 -5.67
C ALA A 51 1.35 -21.01 -6.56
N GLY A 52 1.99 -19.88 -6.82
CA GLY A 52 1.46 -18.80 -7.69
C GLY A 52 0.50 -17.84 -7.01
N ALA A 53 0.37 -17.88 -5.67
CA ALA A 53 -0.49 -16.96 -4.96
C ALA A 53 0.04 -15.53 -4.99
N ARG A 54 -0.86 -14.55 -5.09
CA ARG A 54 -0.55 -13.13 -4.97
C ARG A 54 -0.68 -12.67 -3.53
N VAL A 55 0.22 -11.78 -3.11
CA VAL A 55 0.13 -11.07 -1.83
C VAL A 55 -0.55 -9.74 -2.08
N VAL A 56 -1.66 -9.51 -1.41
CA VAL A 56 -2.45 -8.29 -1.58
C VAL A 56 -2.46 -7.51 -0.27
N GLY A 57 -2.12 -6.23 -0.35
CA GLY A 57 -2.14 -5.33 0.80
C GLY A 57 -2.89 -4.05 0.52
N ARG A 58 -3.45 -3.45 1.58
CA ARG A 58 -4.17 -2.18 1.53
C ARG A 58 -3.36 -1.02 2.07
N GLU A 59 -2.29 -1.31 2.81
CA GLU A 59 -1.42 -0.28 3.39
C GLU A 59 -0.16 -0.19 2.53
N PRO A 60 0.04 0.95 1.82
CA PRO A 60 1.11 1.08 0.84
C PRO A 60 2.51 0.92 1.41
N SER A 61 2.81 1.51 2.58
CA SER A 61 4.16 1.42 3.14
C SER A 61 4.54 -0.01 3.48
N CYS A 62 3.62 -0.78 4.07
CA CYS A 62 3.90 -2.17 4.46
C CYS A 62 4.01 -3.09 3.25
N LEU A 63 3.13 -2.93 2.25
CA LEU A 63 3.17 -3.79 1.09
C LEU A 63 4.35 -3.48 0.18
N LEU A 64 4.58 -2.20 -0.11
CA LEU A 64 5.65 -1.80 -1.01
C LEU A 64 7.04 -2.08 -0.43
N THR A 65 7.17 -2.18 0.90
CA THR A 65 8.37 -2.76 1.55
C THR A 65 8.73 -4.14 0.99
N CYS A 66 7.73 -4.96 0.61
CA CYS A 66 7.98 -6.26 -0.02
C CYS A 66 8.58 -6.14 -1.43
N ARG A 67 8.34 -5.03 -2.13
CA ARG A 67 8.88 -4.79 -3.47
C ARG A 67 10.27 -4.18 -3.47
N ASP A 68 10.64 -3.47 -2.41
CA ASP A 68 11.88 -2.70 -2.33
C ASP A 68 12.78 -3.19 -1.20
N GLU A 69 12.49 -2.79 0.04
CA GLU A 69 13.39 -3.00 1.15
C GLU A 69 13.68 -4.48 1.45
N PHE A 70 12.77 -5.39 1.11
CA PHE A 70 13.02 -6.82 1.26
C PHE A 70 14.14 -7.30 0.35
N ALA A 71 14.27 -6.75 -0.86
CA ALA A 71 15.36 -7.07 -1.76
C ALA A 71 16.71 -6.63 -1.19
N ALA A 72 16.76 -5.47 -0.54
CA ALA A 72 17.95 -4.97 0.13
C ALA A 72 18.28 -5.73 1.44
N LEU A 73 17.25 -6.03 2.24
CA LEU A 73 17.43 -6.75 3.51
C LEU A 73 17.76 -8.23 3.33
N LEU A 74 17.17 -8.88 2.33
CA LEU A 74 17.21 -10.32 2.06
C LEU A 74 17.37 -10.57 0.56
N PRO A 75 18.52 -10.26 -0.04
CA PRO A 75 18.73 -10.46 -1.46
C PRO A 75 18.55 -11.93 -1.85
N GLY A 76 18.06 -12.18 -3.07
CA GLY A 76 17.86 -13.50 -3.65
C GLY A 76 16.50 -13.72 -4.29
N GLU A 77 16.35 -14.86 -4.96
CA GLU A 77 15.18 -15.21 -5.78
C GLU A 77 13.85 -15.19 -5.03
N GLU A 78 13.84 -15.59 -3.77
CA GLU A 78 12.61 -15.62 -2.97
C GLU A 78 12.08 -14.20 -2.68
N SER A 79 12.96 -13.23 -2.45
CA SER A 79 12.57 -11.84 -2.29
C SER A 79 12.13 -11.23 -3.62
N ALA A 80 12.78 -11.58 -4.73
CA ALA A 80 12.37 -11.19 -6.06
C ALA A 80 10.97 -11.75 -6.41
N LEU A 81 10.72 -13.02 -6.07
CA LEU A 81 9.41 -13.65 -6.26
C LEU A 81 8.33 -12.95 -5.42
N LEU A 82 8.61 -12.66 -4.15
CA LEU A 82 7.71 -11.91 -3.29
C LEU A 82 7.41 -10.53 -3.87
N ALA A 83 8.43 -9.80 -4.32
CA ALA A 83 8.26 -8.48 -4.93
C ALA A 83 7.34 -8.55 -6.17
N LYS A 84 7.58 -9.53 -7.05
CA LYS A 84 6.79 -9.74 -8.28
C LYS A 84 5.32 -10.09 -8.00
N GLN A 85 5.05 -10.79 -6.90
CA GLN A 85 3.71 -11.25 -6.55
C GLN A 85 3.01 -10.37 -5.50
N SER A 86 3.61 -9.25 -5.09
CA SER A 86 3.02 -8.30 -4.15
C SER A 86 2.31 -7.18 -4.88
N PHE A 87 1.03 -6.99 -4.58
CA PHE A 87 0.16 -6.00 -5.22
C PHE A 87 -0.60 -5.19 -4.20
N LEU A 88 -0.73 -3.90 -4.41
CA LEU A 88 -1.74 -3.13 -3.72
C LEU A 88 -3.12 -3.60 -4.17
N PHE A 89 -4.10 -3.48 -3.28
CA PHE A 89 -5.47 -3.88 -3.58
C PHE A 89 -6.00 -3.15 -4.82
N GLU A 90 -5.69 -1.87 -4.94
CA GLU A 90 -6.11 -1.01 -6.04
C GLU A 90 -5.49 -1.43 -7.39
N GLU A 91 -4.27 -1.97 -7.40
CA GLU A 91 -3.64 -2.47 -8.62
C GLU A 91 -4.38 -3.68 -9.20
N LEU A 92 -4.76 -4.63 -8.32
CA LEU A 92 -5.56 -5.78 -8.75
C LEU A 92 -6.95 -5.36 -9.18
N LEU A 93 -7.59 -4.51 -8.41
CA LEU A 93 -8.94 -4.04 -8.67
C LEU A 93 -9.01 -3.27 -10.00
N ALA A 94 -8.08 -2.35 -10.24
CA ALA A 94 -7.97 -1.62 -11.50
C ALA A 94 -7.75 -2.56 -12.69
N SER A 95 -6.86 -3.55 -12.53
CA SER A 95 -6.61 -4.56 -13.56
C SER A 95 -7.86 -5.38 -13.89
N ASP A 96 -8.62 -5.78 -12.88
CA ASP A 96 -9.82 -6.59 -13.06
C ASP A 96 -10.97 -5.77 -13.66
N LEU A 97 -11.14 -4.51 -13.25
CA LEU A 97 -12.10 -3.57 -13.83
C LEU A 97 -11.79 -3.30 -15.31
N THR A 98 -10.54 -2.95 -15.62
CA THR A 98 -10.11 -2.63 -16.99
C THR A 98 -10.25 -3.82 -17.92
N ALA A 99 -10.01 -5.03 -17.43
CA ALA A 99 -10.17 -6.26 -18.18
C ALA A 99 -11.62 -6.77 -18.25
N GLY A 100 -12.57 -6.08 -17.64
CA GLY A 100 -13.98 -6.48 -17.58
C GLY A 100 -14.22 -7.78 -16.82
N ARG A 101 -13.28 -8.22 -15.97
CA ARG A 101 -13.43 -9.44 -15.16
C ARG A 101 -14.36 -9.26 -13.96
N ILE A 102 -14.50 -8.03 -13.51
CA ILE A 102 -15.43 -7.66 -12.43
C ILE A 102 -16.22 -6.42 -12.82
N ALA A 103 -17.44 -6.32 -12.29
CA ALA A 103 -18.22 -5.10 -12.26
C ALA A 103 -18.57 -4.81 -10.80
N LEU A 104 -18.33 -3.59 -10.37
CA LEU A 104 -18.64 -3.20 -9.00
C LEU A 104 -19.96 -2.41 -8.97
N PRO A 105 -20.88 -2.76 -8.09
CA PRO A 105 -22.18 -2.10 -7.98
C PRO A 105 -22.05 -0.77 -7.21
N PHE A 106 -21.26 0.16 -7.76
CA PHE A 106 -21.14 1.48 -7.16
C PHE A 106 -22.42 2.29 -7.35
N ALA A 107 -22.85 2.95 -6.28
CA ALA A 107 -23.93 3.93 -6.37
C ALA A 107 -23.43 5.20 -7.06
N ASP A 108 -24.30 5.82 -7.84
CA ASP A 108 -24.04 7.14 -8.45
C ASP A 108 -23.83 8.19 -7.37
N GLN A 109 -22.79 8.98 -7.50
CA GLN A 109 -22.40 10.03 -6.54
C GLN A 109 -22.97 11.40 -6.88
N GLY A 110 -23.74 11.52 -7.97
CA GLY A 110 -24.49 12.74 -8.30
C GLY A 110 -23.64 14.00 -8.51
N GLY A 111 -22.43 13.86 -9.03
CA GLY A 111 -21.50 14.98 -9.24
C GLY A 111 -20.69 15.37 -8.00
N ARG A 112 -20.65 14.52 -6.96
CA ARG A 112 -19.85 14.78 -5.76
C ARG A 112 -18.37 14.90 -6.12
N VAL A 113 -17.73 15.95 -5.61
CA VAL A 113 -16.29 16.15 -5.77
C VAL A 113 -15.52 15.33 -4.72
N ALA A 114 -14.47 14.65 -5.16
CA ALA A 114 -13.53 13.97 -4.28
C ALA A 114 -12.10 14.43 -4.59
N HIS A 115 -11.39 14.85 -3.55
CA HIS A 115 -9.99 15.26 -3.67
C HIS A 115 -9.08 14.10 -3.25
N LEU A 116 -8.18 13.67 -4.16
CA LEU A 116 -7.26 12.57 -3.94
C LEU A 116 -5.85 13.09 -3.66
N HIS A 117 -5.36 12.85 -2.44
CA HIS A 117 -3.95 12.98 -2.11
C HIS A 117 -3.29 11.59 -2.08
N GLY A 118 -2.32 11.36 -2.98
CA GLY A 118 -1.64 10.08 -3.08
C GLY A 118 -0.64 9.85 -1.95
N HIS A 119 -0.57 8.62 -1.46
CA HIS A 119 0.45 8.20 -0.50
C HIS A 119 1.85 8.29 -1.13
N CYS A 120 2.86 8.75 -0.35
CA CYS A 120 4.23 8.97 -0.86
C CYS A 120 4.84 7.73 -1.54
N HIS A 121 4.66 6.53 -0.95
CA HIS A 121 5.12 5.30 -1.57
C HIS A 121 4.38 4.97 -2.87
N GLN A 122 3.05 5.20 -2.93
CA GLN A 122 2.31 5.00 -4.18
C GLN A 122 2.82 5.91 -5.30
N LYS A 123 3.11 7.18 -4.96
CA LYS A 123 3.71 8.13 -5.91
C LYS A 123 5.10 7.68 -6.36
N SER A 124 5.96 7.29 -5.41
CA SER A 124 7.33 6.84 -5.66
C SER A 124 7.41 5.58 -6.53
N PHE A 125 6.45 4.67 -6.38
CA PHE A 125 6.35 3.45 -7.17
C PHE A 125 5.55 3.62 -8.48
N GLY A 126 5.02 4.80 -8.77
CA GLY A 126 4.25 5.08 -9.98
C GLY A 126 2.91 4.33 -10.05
N VAL A 127 2.33 3.96 -8.90
CA VAL A 127 1.10 3.13 -8.85
C VAL A 127 -0.18 3.94 -8.61
N MET A 128 -0.10 5.27 -8.64
CA MET A 128 -1.27 6.15 -8.45
C MET A 128 -2.34 5.96 -9.52
N GLY A 129 -1.96 5.66 -10.76
CA GLY A 129 -2.91 5.44 -11.85
C GLY A 129 -3.92 4.33 -11.57
N SER A 130 -3.55 3.31 -10.77
CA SER A 130 -4.48 2.27 -10.35
C SER A 130 -5.53 2.79 -9.38
N VAL A 131 -5.15 3.66 -8.45
CA VAL A 131 -6.07 4.31 -7.50
C VAL A 131 -7.07 5.19 -8.26
N GLU A 132 -6.56 6.00 -9.20
CA GLU A 132 -7.39 6.86 -10.04
C GLU A 132 -8.37 6.05 -10.90
N THR A 133 -7.90 4.97 -11.53
CA THR A 133 -8.74 4.07 -12.34
C THR A 133 -9.92 3.54 -11.53
N VAL A 134 -9.68 3.08 -10.31
CA VAL A 134 -10.72 2.57 -9.42
C VAL A 134 -11.70 3.69 -9.03
N LEU A 135 -11.21 4.84 -8.63
CA LEU A 135 -12.07 5.94 -8.18
C LEU A 135 -12.88 6.54 -9.35
N ARG A 136 -12.29 6.66 -10.55
CA ARG A 136 -12.98 7.15 -11.75
C ARG A 136 -14.03 6.16 -12.29
N SER A 137 -14.00 4.90 -11.85
CA SER A 137 -15.04 3.93 -12.17
C SER A 137 -16.33 4.12 -11.35
N VAL A 138 -16.32 4.98 -10.34
CA VAL A 138 -17.50 5.32 -9.54
C VAL A 138 -18.36 6.31 -10.32
N PRO A 139 -19.62 5.95 -10.67
CA PRO A 139 -20.48 6.84 -11.45
C PRO A 139 -20.73 8.18 -10.73
N GLY A 140 -20.71 9.28 -11.49
CA GLY A 140 -21.01 10.62 -10.97
C GLY A 140 -20.00 11.16 -9.96
N LEU A 141 -18.80 10.55 -9.81
CA LEU A 141 -17.74 11.07 -8.96
C LEU A 141 -16.81 11.98 -9.77
N ASP A 142 -16.72 13.27 -9.38
CA ASP A 142 -15.71 14.21 -9.91
C ASP A 142 -14.41 14.06 -9.10
N LEU A 143 -13.47 13.26 -9.64
CA LEU A 143 -12.19 13.01 -9.00
C LEU A 143 -11.16 14.06 -9.36
N ARG A 144 -10.69 14.81 -8.37
CA ARG A 144 -9.61 15.79 -8.49
C ARG A 144 -8.37 15.33 -7.76
N VAL A 145 -7.28 15.13 -8.51
CA VAL A 145 -5.99 14.72 -7.94
C VAL A 145 -5.26 15.95 -7.44
N ILE A 146 -4.82 15.92 -6.19
CA ILE A 146 -4.02 17.01 -5.60
C ILE A 146 -2.57 16.80 -5.97
N GLU A 147 -2.02 17.69 -6.77
CA GLU A 147 -0.60 17.77 -7.07
C GLU A 147 0.15 18.31 -5.83
N SER A 148 0.64 17.40 -5.03
CA SER A 148 1.31 17.73 -3.77
C SER A 148 2.54 16.87 -3.55
N SER A 149 3.51 17.40 -2.82
CA SER A 149 4.69 16.68 -2.34
C SER A 149 4.34 15.76 -1.15
N CYS A 150 4.96 15.92 -0.03
CA CYS A 150 4.70 15.16 1.19
C CYS A 150 3.62 15.84 2.05
N CYS A 151 2.78 15.04 2.71
CA CYS A 151 1.83 15.55 3.71
C CYS A 151 2.46 15.79 5.10
N GLY A 152 3.73 15.48 5.29
CA GLY A 152 4.44 15.60 6.57
C GLY A 152 4.24 14.45 7.54
N MET A 153 3.31 13.53 7.29
CA MET A 153 2.92 12.51 8.30
C MET A 153 3.93 11.37 8.49
N ALA A 154 4.70 10.95 7.49
CA ALA A 154 5.76 9.93 7.53
C ALA A 154 5.70 8.95 8.72
N GLY A 155 4.74 8.04 8.73
CA GLY A 155 4.49 7.15 9.86
C GLY A 155 4.02 7.91 11.10
N ALA A 156 4.80 7.87 12.18
CA ALA A 156 4.48 8.59 13.44
C ALA A 156 5.05 10.01 13.50
N PHE A 157 5.73 10.49 12.46
CA PHE A 157 6.44 11.78 12.47
C PHE A 157 5.49 12.94 12.80
N GLY A 158 4.33 13.00 12.19
CA GLY A 158 3.35 14.05 12.42
C GLY A 158 2.59 13.98 13.75
N TYR A 159 2.85 12.95 14.59
CA TYR A 159 2.23 12.79 15.90
C TYR A 159 3.16 13.10 17.06
N ARG A 160 4.44 13.36 16.81
CA ARG A 160 5.43 13.57 17.85
C ARG A 160 5.54 15.06 18.18
N PRO A 161 5.63 15.43 19.49
CA PRO A 161 5.73 16.83 19.90
C PRO A 161 6.95 17.56 19.31
N ASP A 162 8.06 16.83 19.11
CA ASP A 162 9.31 17.37 18.58
C ASP A 162 9.35 17.52 17.05
N THR A 163 8.37 16.98 16.33
CA THR A 163 8.34 17.00 14.86
C THR A 163 7.03 17.51 14.26
N ILE A 164 6.00 17.74 15.06
CA ILE A 164 4.67 18.13 14.57
C ILE A 164 4.68 19.47 13.81
N GLU A 165 5.44 20.45 14.29
CA GLU A 165 5.56 21.75 13.60
C GLU A 165 6.20 21.59 12.22
N THR A 166 7.27 20.78 12.13
CA THR A 166 7.90 20.45 10.86
C THR A 166 6.95 19.72 9.94
N SER A 167 6.12 18.80 10.48
CA SER A 167 5.09 18.09 9.71
C SER A 167 4.08 19.06 9.10
N PHE A 168 3.58 20.02 9.87
CA PHE A 168 2.69 21.06 9.35
C PHE A 168 3.38 21.94 8.30
N ALA A 169 4.61 22.37 8.54
CA ALA A 169 5.37 23.16 7.58
C ALA A 169 5.55 22.41 6.24
N MET A 170 5.76 21.10 6.27
CA MET A 170 5.84 20.27 5.05
C MET A 170 4.49 20.21 4.33
N ALA A 171 3.38 20.07 5.04
CA ALA A 171 2.05 20.04 4.45
C ALA A 171 1.66 21.41 3.85
N GLU A 172 2.11 22.50 4.45
CA GLU A 172 1.89 23.87 3.96
C GLU A 172 2.62 24.17 2.63
N LEU A 173 3.62 23.38 2.25
CA LEU A 173 4.31 23.59 0.97
C LEU A 173 3.39 23.37 -0.26
N SER A 174 2.41 22.48 -0.15
CA SER A 174 1.54 22.16 -1.29
C SER A 174 0.18 21.59 -0.92
N LEU A 175 0.09 20.68 0.07
CA LEU A 175 -1.15 19.98 0.37
C LEU A 175 -2.21 20.89 0.99
N PHE A 176 -1.87 21.62 2.04
CA PHE A 176 -2.83 22.49 2.73
C PHE A 176 -3.31 23.65 1.85
N PRO A 177 -2.46 24.35 1.06
CA PRO A 177 -2.95 25.32 0.09
C PRO A 177 -3.93 24.73 -0.91
N ALA A 178 -3.67 23.54 -1.45
CA ALA A 178 -4.56 22.87 -2.37
C ALA A 178 -5.92 22.49 -1.73
N LEU A 179 -5.91 22.04 -0.47
CA LEU A 179 -7.13 21.71 0.27
C LEU A 179 -7.97 22.95 0.60
N ARG A 180 -7.32 24.10 0.86
CA ARG A 180 -8.05 25.35 1.11
C ARG A 180 -8.65 25.95 -0.15
N ALA A 181 -8.10 25.62 -1.31
CA ALA A 181 -8.60 26.06 -2.62
C ALA A 181 -9.67 25.12 -3.19
N ALA A 182 -9.93 24.00 -2.54
CA ALA A 182 -10.86 22.97 -2.95
C ALA A 182 -12.27 23.23 -2.40
#